data_5b18543a625b2b60786decb0c65e5535
#
_entry.id   5b18543a625b2b60786decb0c65e5535
#
_cell.length_a   1.000
_cell.length_b   1.000
_cell.length_c   1.000
_cell.angle_alpha   90.00
_cell.angle_beta   90.00
_cell.angle_gamma   90.00
#
_symmetry.space_group_name_H-M   'P 1'
#
loop_
_entity.id
_entity.type
_entity.pdbx_description
1 polymer ?
#
loop_
_entity_poly.entity_id
_entity_poly.type
_entity_poly.pdbx_seq_one_letter_code
_entity_poly.pdbx_strand_id
1 'polypeptide(L)'
;PYTITGAPRVVKGNVLIVNGGAELGVRGYLSAYSAETGSLVWRFYTVPNPNKQPDGAISDNALKDIGNLTWGDEGAWTTDGGGGTVWDSIVYDEVNDSVIFGVGNGSPWNRNHRDAGKGDNLFLSSIVAVDASTGAYKWHFQTTPGDNWDYTATQTIILADLPIGSEGASRRVAMQAPKNGFFYVVDADTGEYLSGEAFVPQNWAEGLDENGRPIEKPEARYGETPFMQNPGPLGAHNWQPMAFNPDLGLVYIPAQEAPEFYAVDRLFKTRVQNWNTGTSLPAGIPMDLDLATAMAIRATLKGRLIAWDPIAQEARWSVEHLNAWNGGVLSTAGGL
;
A
#
# COMPACT_ATOMS: atom_id res chain seq x y z
N PRO A 1 18.97 -2.28 9.49
CA PRO A 1 17.78 -2.73 10.21
C PRO A 1 16.68 -3.28 9.27
N TYR A 2 17.09 -4.04 8.23
CA TYR A 2 16.13 -4.74 7.37
C TYR A 2 15.41 -5.82 8.17
N THR A 3 14.09 -5.90 7.99
CA THR A 3 13.25 -6.94 8.58
C THR A 3 12.56 -7.73 7.46
N ILE A 4 12.02 -8.90 7.77
CA ILE A 4 11.20 -9.68 6.86
C ILE A 4 9.91 -10.02 7.62
N THR A 5 8.79 -9.49 7.18
CA THR A 5 7.46 -9.69 7.77
C THR A 5 6.53 -10.48 6.84
N GLY A 6 6.69 -10.31 5.53
CA GLY A 6 5.93 -11.06 4.53
C GLY A 6 6.40 -12.50 4.38
N ALA A 7 5.47 -13.42 4.17
CA ALA A 7 5.80 -14.82 3.91
C ALA A 7 6.48 -14.97 2.54
N PRO A 8 7.60 -15.71 2.43
CA PRO A 8 8.21 -16.04 1.15
C PRO A 8 7.21 -16.75 0.22
N ARG A 9 7.32 -16.50 -1.08
CA ARG A 9 6.54 -17.20 -2.11
C ARG A 9 7.44 -17.98 -3.02
N VAL A 10 6.99 -19.15 -3.46
CA VAL A 10 7.72 -19.98 -4.43
C VAL A 10 7.05 -19.84 -5.80
N VAL A 11 7.80 -19.34 -6.77
CA VAL A 11 7.32 -19.11 -8.14
C VAL A 11 8.37 -19.62 -9.13
N LYS A 12 7.99 -20.56 -10.00
CA LYS A 12 8.85 -21.11 -11.07
C LYS A 12 10.25 -21.54 -10.58
N GLY A 13 10.32 -22.21 -9.41
CA GLY A 13 11.59 -22.67 -8.84
C GLY A 13 12.42 -21.58 -8.15
N ASN A 14 11.90 -20.38 -8.03
CA ASN A 14 12.51 -19.29 -7.28
C ASN A 14 11.76 -19.03 -5.96
N VAL A 15 12.48 -18.65 -4.93
CA VAL A 15 11.95 -18.15 -3.65
C VAL A 15 11.97 -16.63 -3.70
N LEU A 16 10.80 -16.03 -3.61
CA LEU A 16 10.64 -14.57 -3.57
C LEU A 16 10.76 -14.07 -2.14
N ILE A 17 11.68 -13.15 -1.90
CA ILE A 17 11.98 -12.55 -0.59
C ILE A 17 11.88 -11.04 -0.69
N VAL A 18 11.30 -10.44 0.33
CA VAL A 18 11.02 -9.01 0.45
C VAL A 18 11.65 -8.42 1.71
N ASN A 19 11.48 -7.13 1.93
CA ASN A 19 11.87 -6.50 3.18
C ASN A 19 10.77 -5.60 3.75
N GLY A 20 10.79 -5.45 5.07
CA GLY A 20 10.11 -4.43 5.86
C GLY A 20 11.12 -3.47 6.49
N GLY A 21 10.61 -2.57 7.34
CA GLY A 21 11.42 -1.63 8.12
C GLY A 21 11.60 -0.26 7.47
N ALA A 22 10.63 0.19 6.69
CA ALA A 22 10.67 1.47 5.99
C ALA A 22 11.14 2.63 6.89
N GLU A 23 10.50 2.81 8.06
CA GLU A 23 10.78 3.90 9.00
C GLU A 23 12.15 3.81 9.66
N LEU A 24 12.78 2.64 9.61
CA LEU A 24 14.09 2.40 10.20
C LEU A 24 15.26 2.82 9.28
N GLY A 25 14.96 3.43 8.16
CA GLY A 25 15.94 3.88 7.18
C GLY A 25 16.41 2.77 6.24
N VAL A 26 15.49 2.18 5.49
CA VAL A 26 15.79 1.14 4.51
C VAL A 26 15.19 1.47 3.14
N ARG A 27 15.73 0.85 2.11
CA ARG A 27 15.25 0.90 0.75
C ARG A 27 14.51 -0.39 0.41
N GLY A 28 13.30 -0.27 -0.13
CA GLY A 28 12.45 -1.40 -0.47
C GLY A 28 12.93 -2.20 -1.67
N TYR A 29 12.69 -3.51 -1.62
CA TYR A 29 12.98 -4.41 -2.75
C TYR A 29 12.13 -5.69 -2.73
N LEU A 30 12.03 -6.33 -3.88
CA LEU A 30 11.65 -7.73 -4.08
C LEU A 30 12.82 -8.45 -4.73
N SER A 31 13.19 -9.62 -4.22
CA SER A 31 14.27 -10.45 -4.78
C SER A 31 13.81 -11.88 -5.02
N ALA A 32 14.30 -12.48 -6.09
CA ALA A 32 14.14 -13.91 -6.37
C ALA A 32 15.47 -14.63 -6.18
N TYR A 33 15.41 -15.72 -5.44
CA TYR A 33 16.55 -16.63 -5.23
C TYR A 33 16.21 -17.99 -5.77
N SER A 34 17.15 -18.66 -6.45
CA SER A 34 16.96 -20.04 -6.89
C SER A 34 16.71 -20.95 -5.67
N ALA A 35 15.60 -21.69 -5.69
CA ALA A 35 15.28 -22.63 -4.63
C ALA A 35 16.28 -23.81 -4.57
N GLU A 36 16.97 -24.11 -5.66
CA GLU A 36 17.95 -25.19 -5.76
C GLU A 36 19.33 -24.76 -5.22
N THR A 37 19.81 -23.56 -5.60
CA THR A 37 21.19 -23.14 -5.32
C THR A 37 21.30 -22.04 -4.25
N GLY A 38 20.20 -21.36 -3.92
CA GLY A 38 20.21 -20.18 -3.06
C GLY A 38 20.79 -18.93 -3.70
N SER A 39 21.18 -18.99 -4.97
CA SER A 39 21.78 -17.83 -5.66
C SER A 39 20.71 -16.80 -6.00
N LEU A 40 21.08 -15.52 -5.89
CA LEU A 40 20.23 -14.41 -6.36
C LEU A 40 20.03 -14.52 -7.88
N VAL A 41 18.76 -14.57 -8.31
CA VAL A 41 18.38 -14.58 -9.74
C VAL A 41 18.14 -13.16 -10.23
N TRP A 42 17.31 -12.41 -9.51
CA TRP A 42 17.08 -10.99 -9.80
C TRP A 42 16.66 -10.23 -8.53
N ARG A 43 16.83 -8.89 -8.59
CA ARG A 43 16.30 -7.97 -7.58
C ARG A 43 15.68 -6.77 -8.24
N PHE A 44 14.48 -6.42 -7.80
CA PHE A 44 13.77 -5.21 -8.18
C PHE A 44 13.71 -4.26 -6.97
N TYR A 45 14.38 -3.11 -7.07
CA TYR A 45 14.22 -2.03 -6.09
C TYR A 45 12.98 -1.22 -6.39
N THR A 46 12.23 -0.85 -5.34
CA THR A 46 10.96 -0.11 -5.43
C THR A 46 11.13 1.40 -5.29
N VAL A 47 12.31 1.84 -4.90
CA VAL A 47 12.68 3.25 -4.70
C VAL A 47 14.01 3.50 -5.42
N PRO A 48 14.21 4.68 -6.04
CA PRO A 48 15.46 5.01 -6.69
C PRO A 48 16.67 4.90 -5.78
N ASN A 49 17.84 4.70 -6.36
CA ASN A 49 19.10 4.93 -5.67
C ASN A 49 19.19 6.42 -5.28
N PRO A 50 19.64 6.78 -4.08
CA PRO A 50 19.76 8.19 -3.66
C PRO A 50 20.53 9.09 -4.62
N ASN A 51 21.51 8.54 -5.32
CA ASN A 51 22.28 9.25 -6.35
C ASN A 51 21.62 9.20 -7.74
N LYS A 52 20.46 8.57 -7.87
CA LYS A 52 19.74 8.32 -9.14
C LYS A 52 20.62 7.61 -10.20
N GLN A 53 21.63 6.85 -9.74
CA GLN A 53 22.50 6.05 -10.59
C GLN A 53 22.03 4.59 -10.62
N PRO A 54 22.35 3.83 -11.68
CA PRO A 54 22.06 2.41 -11.74
C PRO A 54 22.72 1.62 -10.60
N ASP A 55 22.00 0.60 -10.11
CA ASP A 55 22.47 -0.33 -9.10
C ASP A 55 23.03 -1.64 -9.68
N GLY A 56 22.87 -1.87 -10.98
CA GLY A 56 23.09 -3.16 -11.62
C GLY A 56 21.93 -4.15 -11.37
N ALA A 57 20.78 -3.65 -10.97
CA ALA A 57 19.58 -4.43 -10.69
C ALA A 57 18.59 -4.40 -11.87
N ILE A 58 17.68 -5.38 -11.92
CA ILE A 58 16.69 -5.43 -13.02
C ILE A 58 15.74 -4.21 -13.03
N SER A 59 15.58 -3.54 -11.89
CA SER A 59 14.77 -2.33 -11.76
C SER A 59 15.38 -1.07 -12.39
N ASP A 60 16.66 -1.08 -12.78
CA ASP A 60 17.38 0.14 -13.18
C ASP A 60 16.71 0.90 -14.33
N ASN A 61 16.18 0.19 -15.34
CA ASN A 61 15.48 0.83 -16.45
C ASN A 61 14.17 1.50 -15.99
N ALA A 62 13.34 0.79 -15.22
CA ALA A 62 12.09 1.35 -14.71
C ALA A 62 12.33 2.54 -13.76
N LEU A 63 13.36 2.44 -12.91
CA LEU A 63 13.72 3.53 -12.01
C LEU A 63 14.28 4.73 -12.76
N LYS A 64 15.11 4.52 -13.79
CA LYS A 64 15.64 5.59 -14.64
C LYS A 64 14.54 6.31 -15.42
N ASP A 65 13.67 5.54 -16.06
CA ASP A 65 12.72 6.06 -17.05
C ASP A 65 11.44 6.62 -16.39
N ILE A 66 11.08 6.11 -15.20
CA ILE A 66 9.85 6.46 -14.50
C ILE A 66 10.14 6.94 -13.06
N GLY A 67 10.78 6.11 -12.24
CA GLY A 67 10.95 6.35 -10.82
C GLY A 67 11.68 7.66 -10.52
N ASN A 68 12.89 7.84 -11.05
CA ASN A 68 13.73 9.01 -10.79
C ASN A 68 13.05 10.36 -11.09
N LEU A 69 12.11 10.37 -12.02
CA LEU A 69 11.38 11.59 -12.44
C LEU A 69 10.40 12.08 -11.37
N THR A 70 10.02 11.22 -10.44
CA THR A 70 9.00 11.47 -9.42
C THR A 70 9.57 11.71 -8.02
N TRP A 71 10.90 11.74 -7.87
CA TRP A 71 11.60 12.02 -6.62
C TRP A 71 12.40 13.32 -6.72
N GLY A 72 12.35 14.11 -5.64
CA GLY A 72 13.22 15.28 -5.48
C GLY A 72 14.70 14.89 -5.41
N ASP A 73 15.60 15.88 -5.56
CA ASP A 73 17.06 15.66 -5.50
C ASP A 73 17.61 15.82 -4.08
N GLU A 74 16.75 16.20 -3.12
CA GLU A 74 17.11 16.49 -1.72
C GLU A 74 16.05 15.93 -0.77
N GLY A 75 16.36 15.93 0.52
CA GLY A 75 15.50 15.44 1.58
C GLY A 75 16.03 14.18 2.27
N ALA A 76 15.31 13.73 3.28
CA ALA A 76 15.74 12.61 4.12
C ALA A 76 15.90 11.29 3.34
N TRP A 77 15.14 11.08 2.28
CA TRP A 77 15.21 9.85 1.47
C TRP A 77 16.59 9.58 0.88
N THR A 78 17.38 10.65 0.65
CA THR A 78 18.74 10.53 0.09
C THR A 78 19.75 9.89 1.06
N THR A 79 19.40 9.84 2.34
CA THR A 79 20.26 9.28 3.39
C THR A 79 19.66 8.06 4.08
N ASP A 80 18.33 7.95 4.15
CA ASP A 80 17.64 6.89 4.86
C ASP A 80 16.84 5.93 3.96
N GLY A 81 17.11 5.93 2.65
CA GLY A 81 16.67 4.90 1.72
C GLY A 81 15.25 5.03 1.18
N GLY A 82 14.45 5.97 1.69
CA GLY A 82 13.15 6.35 1.12
C GLY A 82 11.97 5.41 1.38
N GLY A 83 12.16 4.24 1.98
CA GLY A 83 11.07 3.30 2.29
C GLY A 83 10.69 2.40 1.12
N GLY A 84 9.39 2.30 0.81
CA GLY A 84 8.87 1.49 -0.30
C GLY A 84 9.02 -0.01 -0.11
N THR A 85 8.99 -0.49 1.13
CA THR A 85 9.20 -1.90 1.44
C THR A 85 8.01 -2.76 1.00
N VAL A 86 8.29 -3.96 0.48
CA VAL A 86 7.29 -4.95 0.06
C VAL A 86 7.09 -5.92 1.23
N TRP A 87 6.30 -5.50 2.24
CA TRP A 87 6.31 -6.21 3.52
C TRP A 87 5.21 -7.27 3.69
N ASP A 88 4.30 -7.43 2.72
CA ASP A 88 3.24 -8.44 2.77
C ASP A 88 2.91 -9.03 1.39
N SER A 89 1.95 -8.47 0.63
CA SER A 89 1.32 -9.18 -0.49
C SER A 89 2.22 -9.37 -1.70
N ILE A 90 2.36 -10.64 -2.11
CA ILE A 90 2.97 -11.08 -3.36
C ILE A 90 2.06 -12.16 -3.95
N VAL A 91 1.61 -12.01 -5.18
CA VAL A 91 0.83 -13.01 -5.90
C VAL A 91 1.48 -13.33 -7.25
N TYR A 92 1.32 -14.59 -7.68
CA TYR A 92 1.75 -15.02 -9.01
C TYR A 92 0.53 -15.18 -9.90
N ASP A 93 0.50 -14.45 -11.00
CA ASP A 93 -0.47 -14.61 -12.06
C ASP A 93 0.08 -15.56 -13.14
N GLU A 94 -0.40 -16.80 -13.13
CA GLU A 94 0.02 -17.83 -14.09
C GLU A 94 -0.42 -17.50 -15.53
N VAL A 95 -1.51 -16.74 -15.69
CA VAL A 95 -2.06 -16.39 -17.01
C VAL A 95 -1.13 -15.42 -17.74
N ASN A 96 -0.68 -14.37 -17.04
CA ASN A 96 0.16 -13.32 -17.60
C ASN A 96 1.66 -13.51 -17.30
N ASP A 97 2.02 -14.64 -16.66
CA ASP A 97 3.39 -14.94 -16.18
C ASP A 97 4.01 -13.76 -15.43
N SER A 98 3.27 -13.23 -14.46
CA SER A 98 3.64 -12.02 -13.71
C SER A 98 3.67 -12.27 -12.22
N VAL A 99 4.65 -11.69 -11.53
CA VAL A 99 4.60 -11.48 -10.08
C VAL A 99 4.06 -10.10 -9.84
N ILE A 100 2.91 -10.02 -9.14
CA ILE A 100 2.25 -8.77 -8.76
C ILE A 100 2.42 -8.60 -7.26
N PHE A 101 2.88 -7.44 -6.81
CA PHE A 101 3.17 -7.18 -5.41
C PHE A 101 2.82 -5.74 -5.00
N GLY A 102 2.55 -5.58 -3.71
CA GLY A 102 2.24 -4.29 -3.12
C GLY A 102 3.47 -3.61 -2.56
N VAL A 103 3.60 -2.31 -2.78
CA VAL A 103 4.69 -1.47 -2.27
C VAL A 103 4.17 -0.59 -1.13
N GLY A 104 4.98 -0.49 -0.09
CA GLY A 104 4.68 0.27 1.12
C GLY A 104 4.90 1.77 1.01
N ASN A 105 4.77 2.40 2.15
CA ASN A 105 4.90 3.84 2.38
C ASN A 105 6.32 4.37 2.19
N GLY A 106 6.42 5.70 2.11
CA GLY A 106 7.67 6.42 2.13
C GLY A 106 8.26 6.61 3.55
N SER A 107 9.57 6.76 3.63
CA SER A 107 10.27 7.12 4.86
C SER A 107 11.10 8.40 4.64
N PRO A 108 10.90 9.42 5.51
CA PRO A 108 9.82 9.54 6.51
C PRO A 108 8.43 9.64 5.85
N TRP A 109 7.35 9.48 6.65
CA TRP A 109 5.97 9.60 6.13
C TRP A 109 5.72 10.99 5.57
N ASN A 110 6.06 12.04 6.34
CA ASN A 110 5.89 13.40 5.86
C ASN A 110 6.74 13.69 4.62
N ARG A 111 6.08 13.90 3.49
CA ARG A 111 6.74 14.09 2.19
C ARG A 111 7.60 15.35 2.12
N ASN A 112 7.29 16.40 2.93
CA ASN A 112 8.11 17.61 2.94
C ASN A 112 9.49 17.35 3.57
N HIS A 113 9.55 16.44 4.55
CA HIS A 113 10.83 15.97 5.09
C HIS A 113 11.50 14.95 4.19
N ARG A 114 10.70 14.10 3.48
CA ARG A 114 11.22 13.04 2.63
C ARG A 114 11.97 13.60 1.41
N ASP A 115 11.31 14.44 0.59
CA ASP A 115 11.85 14.93 -0.68
C ASP A 115 11.46 16.38 -1.02
N ALA A 116 11.28 17.22 -0.01
CA ALA A 116 10.79 18.60 -0.14
C ALA A 116 9.37 18.68 -0.76
N GLY A 117 8.55 17.64 -0.60
CA GLY A 117 7.17 17.59 -1.07
C GLY A 117 7.00 17.50 -2.59
N LYS A 118 8.03 17.04 -3.29
CA LYS A 118 8.03 16.95 -4.76
C LYS A 118 7.65 15.58 -5.26
N GLY A 119 6.92 15.57 -6.39
CA GLY A 119 6.59 14.37 -7.15
C GLY A 119 5.69 13.34 -6.43
N ASP A 120 5.43 12.26 -7.12
CA ASP A 120 4.57 11.18 -6.66
C ASP A 120 5.34 10.04 -5.96
N ASN A 121 6.67 10.10 -5.97
CA ASN A 121 7.59 9.15 -5.32
C ASN A 121 7.40 7.68 -5.74
N LEU A 122 7.39 7.39 -7.03
CA LEU A 122 7.27 6.01 -7.52
C LEU A 122 8.47 5.15 -7.07
N PHE A 123 8.20 3.90 -6.59
CA PHE A 123 6.91 3.22 -6.61
C PHE A 123 6.26 3.11 -5.21
N LEU A 124 6.34 4.14 -4.36
CA LEU A 124 5.62 4.10 -3.07
C LEU A 124 4.13 3.87 -3.27
N SER A 125 3.49 3.18 -2.32
CA SER A 125 2.03 3.00 -2.26
C SER A 125 1.44 2.55 -3.60
N SER A 126 2.09 1.57 -4.24
CA SER A 126 1.75 1.09 -5.59
C SER A 126 1.55 -0.41 -5.62
N ILE A 127 0.72 -0.86 -6.55
CA ILE A 127 0.70 -2.23 -7.04
C ILE A 127 1.67 -2.28 -8.22
N VAL A 128 2.63 -3.22 -8.22
CA VAL A 128 3.65 -3.34 -9.26
C VAL A 128 3.67 -4.75 -9.80
N ALA A 129 3.77 -4.90 -11.11
CA ALA A 129 3.95 -6.18 -11.78
C ALA A 129 5.30 -6.27 -12.47
N VAL A 130 5.92 -7.43 -12.32
CA VAL A 130 7.18 -7.78 -12.99
C VAL A 130 7.05 -9.15 -13.65
N ASP A 131 7.86 -9.42 -14.67
CA ASP A 131 7.98 -10.75 -15.26
C ASP A 131 8.47 -11.75 -14.21
N ALA A 132 7.80 -12.89 -14.09
CA ALA A 132 8.04 -13.84 -13.02
C ALA A 132 9.42 -14.51 -13.10
N SER A 133 9.99 -14.65 -14.28
CA SER A 133 11.27 -15.32 -14.52
C SER A 133 12.46 -14.37 -14.38
N THR A 134 12.31 -13.14 -14.90
CA THR A 134 13.41 -12.19 -15.04
C THR A 134 13.37 -11.03 -14.05
N GLY A 135 12.21 -10.76 -13.44
CA GLY A 135 11.96 -9.58 -12.61
C GLY A 135 11.84 -8.28 -13.40
N ALA A 136 11.79 -8.34 -14.75
CA ALA A 136 11.64 -7.16 -15.58
C ALA A 136 10.30 -6.46 -15.32
N TYR A 137 10.34 -5.13 -15.20
CA TYR A 137 9.15 -4.31 -15.00
C TYR A 137 8.13 -4.52 -16.15
N LYS A 138 6.85 -4.66 -15.78
CA LYS A 138 5.72 -4.73 -16.71
C LYS A 138 4.84 -3.48 -16.59
N TRP A 139 4.25 -3.26 -15.41
CA TRP A 139 3.37 -2.13 -15.14
C TRP A 139 3.31 -1.78 -13.65
N HIS A 140 2.72 -0.64 -13.34
CA HIS A 140 2.35 -0.27 -11.98
C HIS A 140 1.04 0.51 -11.98
N PHE A 141 0.37 0.48 -10.83
CA PHE A 141 -0.74 1.35 -10.48
C PHE A 141 -0.50 1.95 -9.09
N GLN A 142 -0.42 3.26 -9.00
CA GLN A 142 -0.15 3.93 -7.72
C GLN A 142 -1.44 4.33 -7.03
N THR A 143 -1.74 3.73 -5.88
CA THR A 143 -2.98 3.97 -5.12
C THR A 143 -2.96 5.28 -4.34
N THR A 144 -1.76 5.73 -3.91
CA THR A 144 -1.60 6.97 -3.13
C THR A 144 -0.35 7.72 -3.60
N PRO A 145 -0.44 8.52 -4.68
CA PRO A 145 0.67 9.32 -5.18
C PRO A 145 1.20 10.30 -4.13
N GLY A 146 2.52 10.34 -3.94
CA GLY A 146 3.16 11.21 -2.95
C GLY A 146 2.64 10.99 -1.53
N ASP A 147 2.44 9.74 -1.13
CA ASP A 147 1.95 9.33 0.19
C ASP A 147 2.59 10.15 1.33
N ASN A 148 1.76 10.53 2.30
CA ASN A 148 2.12 11.39 3.43
C ASN A 148 1.65 10.79 4.77
N TRP A 149 0.96 9.63 4.75
CA TRP A 149 0.11 9.15 5.82
C TRP A 149 0.38 7.70 6.23
N ASP A 150 1.42 7.07 5.69
CA ASP A 150 1.65 5.64 5.83
C ASP A 150 0.57 4.80 5.08
N TYR A 151 0.07 5.30 3.95
CA TYR A 151 -0.89 4.56 3.13
C TYR A 151 -0.17 3.58 2.21
N THR A 152 0.00 2.37 2.70
CA THR A 152 0.65 1.30 1.95
C THR A 152 -0.32 0.62 0.98
N ALA A 153 0.20 0.07 -0.11
CA ALA A 153 -0.51 -0.81 -1.03
C ALA A 153 -0.06 -2.28 -0.89
N THR A 154 0.39 -2.67 0.30
CA THR A 154 0.91 -4.01 0.58
C THR A 154 -0.15 -5.01 1.02
N GLN A 155 -1.40 -4.58 1.17
CA GLN A 155 -2.54 -5.42 1.55
C GLN A 155 -2.78 -6.52 0.51
N THR A 156 -3.48 -7.58 0.92
CA THR A 156 -3.79 -8.72 0.05
C THR A 156 -4.25 -8.29 -1.34
N ILE A 157 -3.59 -8.81 -2.37
CA ILE A 157 -4.01 -8.68 -3.76
C ILE A 157 -4.76 -9.95 -4.15
N ILE A 158 -5.95 -9.82 -4.73
CA ILE A 158 -6.77 -10.92 -5.22
C ILE A 158 -6.79 -10.87 -6.75
N LEU A 159 -6.46 -12.00 -7.38
CA LEU A 159 -6.62 -12.20 -8.83
C LEU A 159 -7.94 -12.90 -9.11
N ALA A 160 -8.70 -12.38 -10.07
CA ALA A 160 -9.96 -12.98 -10.50
C ALA A 160 -10.25 -12.68 -11.97
N ASP A 161 -11.17 -13.44 -12.55
CA ASP A 161 -11.75 -13.16 -13.86
C ASP A 161 -13.15 -12.59 -13.63
N LEU A 162 -13.37 -11.32 -13.99
CA LEU A 162 -14.63 -10.62 -13.80
C LEU A 162 -15.30 -10.29 -15.14
N PRO A 163 -16.65 -10.33 -15.25
CA PRO A 163 -17.39 -10.02 -16.48
C PRO A 163 -17.54 -8.49 -16.70
N ILE A 164 -16.41 -7.78 -16.76
CA ILE A 164 -16.33 -6.30 -16.86
C ILE A 164 -15.73 -5.81 -18.19
N GLY A 165 -15.37 -6.72 -19.09
CA GLY A 165 -14.95 -6.37 -20.44
C GLY A 165 -16.12 -5.90 -21.31
N SER A 166 -15.82 -5.48 -22.56
CA SER A 166 -16.84 -5.09 -23.52
C SER A 166 -17.90 -6.20 -23.66
N GLU A 167 -19.18 -5.82 -23.65
CA GLU A 167 -20.32 -6.74 -23.73
C GLU A 167 -20.34 -7.84 -22.64
N GLY A 168 -19.70 -7.57 -21.47
CA GLY A 168 -19.61 -8.52 -20.37
C GLY A 168 -18.56 -9.62 -20.56
N ALA A 169 -17.61 -9.44 -21.47
CA ALA A 169 -16.49 -10.35 -21.63
C ALA A 169 -15.68 -10.46 -20.33
N SER A 170 -15.16 -11.66 -20.06
CA SER A 170 -14.31 -11.89 -18.89
C SER A 170 -12.99 -11.14 -19.04
N ARG A 171 -12.59 -10.45 -17.98
CA ARG A 171 -11.31 -9.72 -17.88
C ARG A 171 -10.56 -10.14 -16.63
N ARG A 172 -9.29 -10.48 -16.80
CA ARG A 172 -8.39 -10.81 -15.68
C ARG A 172 -8.04 -9.56 -14.92
N VAL A 173 -8.30 -9.53 -13.61
CA VAL A 173 -8.09 -8.35 -12.76
C VAL A 173 -7.27 -8.65 -11.52
N ALA A 174 -6.60 -7.62 -11.02
CA ALA A 174 -6.05 -7.56 -9.68
C ALA A 174 -6.90 -6.59 -8.85
N MET A 175 -7.36 -7.06 -7.69
CA MET A 175 -8.21 -6.31 -6.76
C MET A 175 -7.48 -6.07 -5.45
N GLN A 176 -7.59 -4.86 -4.91
CA GLN A 176 -6.98 -4.52 -3.63
C GLN A 176 -7.81 -3.48 -2.87
N ALA A 177 -7.86 -3.64 -1.54
CA ALA A 177 -8.34 -2.65 -0.58
C ALA A 177 -7.16 -2.16 0.26
N PRO A 178 -6.37 -1.15 -0.18
CA PRO A 178 -5.23 -0.65 0.57
C PRO A 178 -5.64 0.20 1.77
N LYS A 179 -4.65 0.68 2.54
CA LYS A 179 -4.84 1.51 3.73
C LYS A 179 -5.65 2.78 3.48
N ASN A 180 -5.58 3.33 2.27
CA ASN A 180 -6.15 4.63 1.91
C ASN A 180 -7.68 4.72 1.92
N GLY A 181 -8.38 3.57 2.02
CA GLY A 181 -9.83 3.51 2.14
C GLY A 181 -10.62 3.32 0.85
N PHE A 182 -9.94 3.24 -0.30
CA PHE A 182 -10.54 2.92 -1.60
C PHE A 182 -10.30 1.46 -1.99
N PHE A 183 -11.30 0.82 -2.58
CA PHE A 183 -11.16 -0.49 -3.21
C PHE A 183 -10.86 -0.29 -4.69
N TYR A 184 -9.81 -0.90 -5.19
CA TYR A 184 -9.37 -0.77 -6.57
C TYR A 184 -9.53 -2.07 -7.34
N VAL A 185 -9.94 -1.96 -8.60
CA VAL A 185 -9.90 -3.01 -9.61
C VAL A 185 -9.04 -2.52 -10.76
N VAL A 186 -7.95 -3.22 -11.05
CA VAL A 186 -7.05 -2.92 -12.16
C VAL A 186 -6.90 -4.14 -13.06
N ASP A 187 -6.64 -3.91 -14.33
CA ASP A 187 -6.33 -4.98 -15.27
C ASP A 187 -5.01 -5.68 -14.88
N ALA A 188 -5.01 -6.99 -14.76
CA ALA A 188 -3.86 -7.74 -14.27
C ALA A 188 -2.72 -7.84 -15.31
N ASP A 189 -2.97 -7.60 -16.60
CA ASP A 189 -1.96 -7.64 -17.65
C ASP A 189 -1.30 -6.28 -17.87
N THR A 190 -2.06 -5.19 -17.75
CA THR A 190 -1.61 -3.85 -18.15
C THR A 190 -1.48 -2.86 -16.99
N GLY A 191 -2.13 -3.12 -15.84
CA GLY A 191 -2.24 -2.19 -14.73
C GLY A 191 -3.23 -1.04 -14.97
N GLU A 192 -4.03 -1.11 -16.05
CA GLU A 192 -5.07 -0.12 -16.34
C GLU A 192 -6.09 -0.06 -15.21
N TYR A 193 -6.38 1.15 -14.72
CA TYR A 193 -7.48 1.37 -13.79
C TYR A 193 -8.83 1.07 -14.44
N LEU A 194 -9.62 0.23 -13.79
CA LEU A 194 -10.94 -0.16 -14.30
C LEU A 194 -12.07 0.44 -13.48
N SER A 195 -11.96 0.37 -12.16
CA SER A 195 -12.92 0.97 -11.23
C SER A 195 -12.35 1.09 -9.82
N GLY A 196 -12.94 1.93 -9.01
CA GLY A 196 -12.65 2.01 -7.58
C GLY A 196 -13.59 2.97 -6.87
N GLU A 197 -13.89 2.66 -5.61
CA GLU A 197 -14.77 3.44 -4.76
C GLU A 197 -14.36 3.30 -3.29
N ALA A 198 -14.75 4.25 -2.44
CA ALA A 198 -14.46 4.21 -1.02
C ALA A 198 -15.25 3.07 -0.34
N PHE A 199 -14.57 2.14 0.34
CA PHE A 199 -15.21 1.04 1.06
C PHE A 199 -15.44 1.34 2.55
N VAL A 200 -14.84 2.42 3.06
CA VAL A 200 -15.11 3.00 4.40
C VAL A 200 -15.29 4.51 4.28
N PRO A 201 -15.93 5.17 5.26
CA PRO A 201 -15.90 6.63 5.34
C PRO A 201 -14.45 7.14 5.40
N GLN A 202 -14.13 8.11 4.55
CA GLN A 202 -12.82 8.75 4.52
C GLN A 202 -13.00 10.28 4.40
N ASN A 203 -12.00 11.05 4.83
CA ASN A 203 -12.09 12.51 4.83
C ASN A 203 -10.87 13.22 4.20
N TRP A 204 -9.93 12.46 3.62
CA TRP A 204 -8.69 12.99 3.05
C TRP A 204 -8.77 13.28 1.54
N ALA A 205 -9.75 12.69 0.86
CA ALA A 205 -9.98 12.87 -0.57
C ALA A 205 -11.47 13.10 -0.85
N GLU A 206 -11.78 13.72 -1.99
CA GLU A 206 -13.16 13.89 -2.47
C GLU A 206 -13.67 12.66 -3.22
N GLY A 207 -12.75 11.82 -3.70
CA GLY A 207 -13.01 10.63 -4.49
C GLY A 207 -11.79 10.27 -5.34
N LEU A 208 -12.01 9.50 -6.38
CA LEU A 208 -11.01 9.15 -7.39
C LEU A 208 -11.31 9.87 -8.71
N ASP A 209 -10.29 10.25 -9.46
CA ASP A 209 -10.45 10.75 -10.82
C ASP A 209 -10.66 9.60 -11.82
N GLU A 210 -10.76 9.94 -13.10
CA GLU A 210 -10.98 8.99 -14.20
C GLU A 210 -9.85 7.96 -14.37
N ASN A 211 -8.67 8.23 -13.80
CA ASN A 211 -7.51 7.35 -13.83
C ASN A 211 -7.30 6.61 -12.49
N GLY A 212 -8.23 6.78 -11.54
CA GLY A 212 -8.14 6.16 -10.20
C GLY A 212 -7.21 6.89 -9.24
N ARG A 213 -6.75 8.10 -9.58
CA ARG A 213 -5.96 8.93 -8.68
C ARG A 213 -6.85 9.61 -7.65
N PRO A 214 -6.53 9.56 -6.35
CA PRO A 214 -7.28 10.28 -5.33
C PRO A 214 -7.27 11.81 -5.57
N ILE A 215 -8.45 12.43 -5.51
CA ILE A 215 -8.65 13.89 -5.54
C ILE A 215 -8.49 14.38 -4.10
N GLU A 216 -7.25 14.67 -3.72
CA GLU A 216 -6.90 14.99 -2.34
C GLU A 216 -7.47 16.32 -1.88
N LYS A 217 -7.86 16.39 -0.60
CA LYS A 217 -8.18 17.64 0.08
C LYS A 217 -6.87 18.29 0.56
N PRO A 218 -6.62 19.57 0.23
CA PRO A 218 -5.35 20.24 0.59
C PRO A 218 -5.02 20.19 2.08
N GLU A 219 -6.03 20.31 2.96
CA GLU A 219 -5.86 20.27 4.42
C GLU A 219 -5.37 18.93 4.94
N ALA A 220 -5.66 17.82 4.24
CA ALA A 220 -5.20 16.49 4.63
C ALA A 220 -3.67 16.35 4.56
N ARG A 221 -2.99 17.22 3.82
CA ARG A 221 -1.51 17.27 3.78
C ARG A 221 -0.88 17.76 5.09
N TYR A 222 -1.67 18.15 6.11
CA TYR A 222 -1.25 18.56 7.46
C TYR A 222 0.05 19.39 7.48
N GLY A 223 0.13 20.43 6.63
CA GLY A 223 1.30 21.30 6.54
C GLY A 223 1.45 22.22 7.77
N GLU A 224 0.77 23.38 7.74
CA GLU A 224 0.78 24.35 8.85
C GLU A 224 -0.16 23.93 9.98
N THR A 225 -1.31 23.36 9.66
CA THR A 225 -2.37 22.98 10.60
C THR A 225 -2.44 21.46 10.71
N PRO A 226 -2.48 20.92 11.94
CA PRO A 226 -2.76 19.50 12.16
C PRO A 226 -4.12 19.09 11.59
N PHE A 227 -4.24 17.85 11.13
CA PHE A 227 -5.45 17.32 10.55
C PHE A 227 -5.85 15.99 11.19
N MET A 228 -7.11 15.86 11.61
CA MET A 228 -7.69 14.60 12.04
C MET A 228 -8.13 13.84 10.81
N GLN A 229 -7.38 12.80 10.45
CA GLN A 229 -7.60 12.03 9.22
C GLN A 229 -8.21 10.66 9.50
N ASN A 230 -9.18 10.30 8.71
CA ASN A 230 -9.74 8.95 8.63
C ASN A 230 -9.64 8.45 7.16
N PRO A 231 -9.03 7.29 6.94
CA PRO A 231 -8.29 6.44 7.88
C PRO A 231 -7.02 7.10 8.41
N GLY A 232 -6.59 6.70 9.61
CA GLY A 232 -5.25 6.97 10.13
C GLY A 232 -4.21 5.98 9.59
N PRO A 233 -3.00 5.88 10.18
CA PRO A 233 -1.90 5.07 9.67
C PRO A 233 -2.12 3.56 9.79
N LEU A 234 -3.06 3.12 10.64
CA LEU A 234 -3.50 1.72 10.65
C LEU A 234 -4.27 1.33 9.38
N GLY A 235 -4.77 2.34 8.64
CA GLY A 235 -5.50 2.17 7.40
C GLY A 235 -6.94 1.72 7.58
N ALA A 236 -7.70 1.75 6.49
CA ALA A 236 -9.05 1.18 6.42
C ALA A 236 -9.06 -0.34 6.34
N HIS A 237 -7.99 -0.92 5.85
CA HIS A 237 -7.66 -2.34 5.83
C HIS A 237 -6.14 -2.46 5.95
N ASN A 238 -5.65 -3.53 6.57
CA ASN A 238 -4.22 -3.73 6.79
C ASN A 238 -3.78 -5.12 6.29
N TRP A 239 -2.79 -5.74 6.93
CA TRP A 239 -2.23 -7.05 6.55
C TRP A 239 -3.20 -8.22 6.70
N GLN A 240 -4.28 -8.08 7.44
CA GLN A 240 -5.27 -9.14 7.62
C GLN A 240 -5.87 -9.54 6.27
N PRO A 241 -5.76 -10.81 5.83
CA PRO A 241 -6.15 -11.18 4.48
C PRO A 241 -7.64 -11.00 4.23
N MET A 242 -7.98 -10.41 3.08
CA MET A 242 -9.31 -10.47 2.49
C MET A 242 -9.47 -11.72 1.62
N ALA A 243 -10.70 -12.12 1.32
CA ALA A 243 -11.00 -13.28 0.52
C ALA A 243 -12.04 -12.98 -0.55
N PHE A 244 -11.98 -13.70 -1.69
CA PHE A 244 -12.97 -13.61 -2.76
C PHE A 244 -13.73 -14.91 -2.88
N ASN A 245 -15.06 -14.81 -3.05
CA ASN A 245 -15.92 -15.93 -3.39
C ASN A 245 -16.37 -15.78 -4.85
N PRO A 246 -15.86 -16.61 -5.76
CA PRO A 246 -16.19 -16.50 -7.19
C PRO A 246 -17.65 -16.86 -7.50
N ASP A 247 -18.29 -17.73 -6.71
CA ASP A 247 -19.69 -18.15 -6.93
C ASP A 247 -20.67 -17.01 -6.58
N LEU A 248 -20.32 -16.18 -5.59
CA LEU A 248 -21.11 -15.02 -5.17
C LEU A 248 -20.64 -13.71 -5.83
N GLY A 249 -19.45 -13.69 -6.42
CA GLY A 249 -18.84 -12.49 -6.97
C GLY A 249 -18.49 -11.43 -5.90
N LEU A 250 -18.23 -11.83 -4.66
CA LEU A 250 -18.03 -10.92 -3.54
C LEU A 250 -16.62 -11.03 -2.92
N VAL A 251 -16.05 -9.88 -2.59
CA VAL A 251 -14.83 -9.76 -1.80
C VAL A 251 -15.20 -9.48 -0.34
N TYR A 252 -14.65 -10.24 0.58
CA TYR A 252 -14.81 -10.03 2.02
C TYR A 252 -13.63 -9.27 2.56
N ILE A 253 -13.88 -8.05 3.07
CA ILE A 253 -12.85 -7.12 3.54
C ILE A 253 -12.95 -6.97 5.05
N PRO A 254 -11.91 -7.36 5.83
CA PRO A 254 -11.84 -7.06 7.26
C PRO A 254 -11.44 -5.59 7.45
N ALA A 255 -12.42 -4.70 7.38
CA ALA A 255 -12.25 -3.26 7.38
C ALA A 255 -12.20 -2.67 8.79
N GLN A 256 -11.60 -1.49 8.91
CA GLN A 256 -11.51 -0.74 10.15
C GLN A 256 -11.59 0.78 9.92
N GLU A 257 -12.06 1.49 10.93
CA GLU A 257 -12.02 2.94 11.03
C GLU A 257 -11.23 3.30 12.29
N ALA A 258 -10.06 3.86 12.09
CA ALA A 258 -9.15 4.27 13.17
C ALA A 258 -8.54 5.62 12.78
N PRO A 259 -9.25 6.74 13.07
CA PRO A 259 -8.74 8.07 12.75
C PRO A 259 -7.50 8.41 13.58
N GLU A 260 -6.64 9.26 13.05
CA GLU A 260 -5.43 9.73 13.72
C GLU A 260 -5.19 11.20 13.45
N PHE A 261 -4.57 11.91 14.42
CA PHE A 261 -4.07 13.26 14.21
C PHE A 261 -2.70 13.24 13.55
N TYR A 262 -2.61 13.89 12.40
CA TYR A 262 -1.32 14.16 11.78
C TYR A 262 -0.90 15.60 12.01
N ALA A 263 0.34 15.79 12.42
CA ALA A 263 1.00 17.09 12.51
C ALA A 263 2.45 16.96 12.07
N VAL A 264 3.01 18.02 11.50
CA VAL A 264 4.43 18.03 11.10
C VAL A 264 5.32 18.06 12.34
N ASP A 265 6.28 17.15 12.43
CA ASP A 265 7.39 17.29 13.36
C ASP A 265 8.38 18.34 12.83
N ARG A 266 8.26 19.57 13.29
CA ARG A 266 9.10 20.70 12.86
C ARG A 266 10.55 20.58 13.32
N LEU A 267 10.83 19.69 14.25
CA LEU A 267 12.18 19.42 14.77
C LEU A 267 12.74 18.10 14.23
N PHE A 268 12.07 17.49 13.28
CA PHE A 268 12.45 16.21 12.70
C PHE A 268 13.91 16.20 12.25
N LYS A 269 14.59 15.14 12.65
CA LYS A 269 15.91 14.78 12.13
C LYS A 269 15.94 13.26 11.99
N THR A 270 16.36 12.78 10.86
CA THR A 270 16.59 11.35 10.65
C THR A 270 17.52 10.79 11.70
N ARG A 271 17.13 9.67 12.27
CA ARG A 271 17.91 8.92 13.27
C ARG A 271 18.06 7.47 12.80
N VAL A 272 19.29 7.00 12.75
CA VAL A 272 19.59 5.63 12.36
C VAL A 272 18.90 4.65 13.30
N GLN A 273 18.22 3.66 12.72
CA GLN A 273 17.50 2.58 13.44
C GLN A 273 16.42 3.08 14.41
N ASN A 274 15.86 4.26 14.15
CA ASN A 274 14.72 4.79 14.89
C ASN A 274 13.50 4.90 13.98
N TRP A 275 12.35 5.12 14.58
CA TRP A 275 11.07 5.30 13.89
C TRP A 275 11.00 6.71 13.28
N ASN A 276 11.33 6.82 12.00
CA ASN A 276 11.43 8.09 11.28
C ASN A 276 10.14 8.36 10.50
N THR A 277 9.18 9.02 11.13
CA THR A 277 7.90 9.36 10.47
C THR A 277 7.84 10.81 9.98
N GLY A 278 8.55 11.72 10.63
CA GLY A 278 8.44 13.16 10.38
C GLY A 278 7.10 13.74 10.83
N THR A 279 6.34 12.99 11.64
CA THR A 279 5.05 13.39 12.22
C THR A 279 5.15 13.46 13.73
N SER A 280 4.33 14.30 14.34
CA SER A 280 4.19 14.40 15.80
C SER A 280 2.73 14.54 16.20
N LEU A 281 2.43 14.26 17.47
CA LEU A 281 1.15 14.64 18.03
C LEU A 281 1.07 16.16 18.13
N PRO A 282 -0.08 16.79 17.85
CA PRO A 282 -0.27 18.22 18.06
C PRO A 282 0.01 18.60 19.52
N ALA A 283 0.65 19.77 19.70
CA ALA A 283 0.89 20.30 21.04
C ALA A 283 -0.43 20.47 21.79
N GLY A 284 -0.47 20.00 23.03
CA GLY A 284 -1.66 20.08 23.89
C GLY A 284 -2.51 18.82 23.92
N ILE A 285 -2.20 17.79 23.15
CA ILE A 285 -2.80 16.45 23.34
C ILE A 285 -2.10 15.80 24.56
N PRO A 286 -2.84 15.50 25.65
CA PRO A 286 -2.25 14.83 26.80
C PRO A 286 -1.75 13.43 26.44
N MET A 287 -0.60 13.05 26.94
CA MET A 287 -0.09 11.68 26.81
C MET A 287 -0.72 10.71 27.84
N ASP A 288 -1.21 11.26 28.96
CA ASP A 288 -1.96 10.56 30.00
C ASP A 288 -3.44 10.96 29.91
N LEU A 289 -4.16 10.24 29.10
CA LEU A 289 -5.60 10.46 28.89
C LEU A 289 -6.39 10.01 30.14
N ASP A 290 -7.30 10.86 30.61
CA ASP A 290 -8.30 10.42 31.57
C ASP A 290 -9.22 9.34 30.97
N LEU A 291 -9.88 8.58 31.83
CA LEU A 291 -10.71 7.45 31.41
C LEU A 291 -11.84 7.87 30.44
N ALA A 292 -12.46 9.03 30.66
CA ALA A 292 -13.57 9.51 29.82
C ALA A 292 -13.07 9.85 28.41
N THR A 293 -11.94 10.54 28.31
CA THR A 293 -11.29 10.86 27.02
C THR A 293 -10.84 9.58 26.31
N ALA A 294 -10.22 8.63 27.01
CA ALA A 294 -9.83 7.35 26.43
C ALA A 294 -11.04 6.55 25.92
N MET A 295 -12.16 6.56 26.65
CA MET A 295 -13.40 5.93 26.20
C MET A 295 -14.02 6.63 25.00
N ALA A 296 -13.97 7.96 24.93
CA ALA A 296 -14.45 8.73 23.79
C ALA A 296 -13.63 8.42 22.52
N ILE A 297 -12.30 8.38 22.62
CA ILE A 297 -11.43 7.96 21.50
C ILE A 297 -11.76 6.52 21.10
N ARG A 298 -11.86 5.59 22.05
CA ARG A 298 -12.21 4.20 21.74
C ARG A 298 -13.56 4.08 21.02
N ALA A 299 -14.53 4.93 21.33
CA ALA A 299 -15.84 4.92 20.67
C ALA A 299 -15.78 5.36 19.19
N THR A 300 -14.70 6.02 18.76
CA THR A 300 -14.48 6.36 17.34
C THR A 300 -13.87 5.21 16.53
N LEU A 301 -13.28 4.22 17.22
CA LEU A 301 -12.66 3.07 16.58
C LEU A 301 -13.73 2.04 16.22
N LYS A 302 -13.80 1.65 14.96
CA LYS A 302 -14.76 0.67 14.47
C LYS A 302 -14.05 -0.39 13.65
N GLY A 303 -14.51 -1.63 13.80
CA GLY A 303 -14.16 -2.75 12.93
C GLY A 303 -15.40 -3.29 12.26
N ARG A 304 -15.26 -3.78 11.05
CA ARG A 304 -16.37 -4.41 10.33
C ARG A 304 -15.89 -5.44 9.32
N LEU A 305 -16.71 -6.44 9.06
CA LEU A 305 -16.58 -7.28 7.89
C LEU A 305 -17.49 -6.74 6.80
N ILE A 306 -16.94 -6.42 5.64
CA ILE A 306 -17.69 -5.92 4.49
C ILE A 306 -17.70 -7.01 3.41
N ALA A 307 -18.88 -7.34 2.87
CA ALA A 307 -19.00 -8.07 1.62
C ALA A 307 -19.16 -7.05 0.49
N TRP A 308 -18.11 -6.89 -0.29
CA TRP A 308 -17.98 -5.89 -1.34
C TRP A 308 -18.23 -6.50 -2.71
N ASP A 309 -19.07 -5.85 -3.51
CA ASP A 309 -19.26 -6.19 -4.91
C ASP A 309 -18.24 -5.42 -5.77
N PRO A 310 -17.22 -6.09 -6.33
CA PRO A 310 -16.15 -5.41 -7.07
C PRO A 310 -16.59 -4.87 -8.43
N ILE A 311 -17.76 -5.28 -8.94
CA ILE A 311 -18.33 -4.80 -10.21
C ILE A 311 -19.18 -3.56 -9.95
N ALA A 312 -20.11 -3.65 -8.99
CA ALA A 312 -20.98 -2.54 -8.61
C ALA A 312 -20.25 -1.46 -7.79
N GLN A 313 -19.07 -1.78 -7.24
CA GLN A 313 -18.29 -0.92 -6.35
C GLN A 313 -19.12 -0.45 -5.14
N GLU A 314 -19.81 -1.39 -4.48
CA GLU A 314 -20.62 -1.13 -3.31
C GLU A 314 -20.63 -2.29 -2.31
N ALA A 315 -20.90 -2.00 -1.05
CA ALA A 315 -21.11 -3.02 -0.04
C ALA A 315 -22.49 -3.68 -0.20
N ARG A 316 -22.52 -5.00 -0.38
CA ARG A 316 -23.78 -5.79 -0.38
C ARG A 316 -24.31 -5.94 1.03
N TRP A 317 -23.42 -6.08 2.00
CA TRP A 317 -23.71 -6.04 3.43
C TRP A 317 -22.44 -5.74 4.24
N SER A 318 -22.64 -5.34 5.48
CA SER A 318 -21.57 -5.09 6.44
C SER A 318 -21.99 -5.50 7.84
N VAL A 319 -21.07 -6.10 8.61
CA VAL A 319 -21.28 -6.47 10.02
C VAL A 319 -20.22 -5.78 10.87
N GLU A 320 -20.63 -5.01 11.85
CA GLU A 320 -19.73 -4.32 12.79
C GLU A 320 -19.24 -5.27 13.89
N HIS A 321 -18.01 -5.04 14.35
CA HIS A 321 -17.44 -5.68 15.53
C HIS A 321 -16.98 -4.63 16.55
N LEU A 322 -16.77 -5.10 17.81
CA LEU A 322 -16.42 -4.22 18.93
C LEU A 322 -15.03 -3.56 18.82
N ASN A 323 -14.10 -4.15 18.07
CA ASN A 323 -12.73 -3.67 17.99
C ASN A 323 -12.40 -3.30 16.55
N ALA A 324 -11.65 -2.21 16.36
CA ALA A 324 -11.12 -1.85 15.04
C ALA A 324 -10.18 -2.93 14.50
N TRP A 325 -9.25 -3.40 15.33
CA TRP A 325 -8.29 -4.44 14.94
C TRP A 325 -8.98 -5.82 14.91
N ASN A 326 -8.82 -6.54 13.83
CA ASN A 326 -9.51 -7.80 13.53
C ASN A 326 -8.54 -8.86 12.98
N GLY A 327 -9.03 -10.05 12.71
CA GLY A 327 -8.33 -11.10 11.97
C GLY A 327 -8.59 -11.02 10.48
N GLY A 328 -7.95 -11.91 9.71
CA GLY A 328 -8.24 -12.11 8.30
C GLY A 328 -9.48 -12.97 8.08
N VAL A 329 -9.87 -13.11 6.81
CA VAL A 329 -11.01 -13.94 6.39
C VAL A 329 -10.59 -14.99 5.38
N LEU A 330 -11.32 -16.09 5.36
CA LEU A 330 -11.18 -17.17 4.40
C LEU A 330 -12.56 -17.50 3.83
N SER A 331 -12.65 -17.57 2.51
CA SER A 331 -13.84 -18.08 1.83
C SER A 331 -13.59 -19.51 1.35
N THR A 332 -14.55 -20.39 1.54
CA THR A 332 -14.47 -21.80 1.11
C THR A 332 -15.58 -22.17 0.16
N ALA A 333 -15.35 -23.14 -0.73
CA ALA A 333 -16.36 -23.67 -1.63
C ALA A 333 -17.54 -24.36 -0.90
N GLY A 334 -17.40 -24.66 0.38
CA GLY A 334 -18.46 -25.23 1.22
C GLY A 334 -19.46 -24.20 1.77
N GLY A 335 -19.35 -22.93 1.38
CA GLY A 335 -20.25 -21.86 1.84
C GLY A 335 -19.88 -21.23 3.19
N LEU A 336 -18.64 -21.41 3.65
CA LEU A 336 -18.07 -20.77 4.84
C LEU A 336 -17.02 -19.75 4.44
#